data_4bc6b26cf84ed1c62a34a5f69172e8a0
#
_entry.id   4bc6b26cf84ed1c62a34a5f69172e8a0
#
_cell.length_a   1.000
_cell.length_b   1.000
_cell.length_c   1.000
_cell.angle_alpha   90.00
_cell.angle_beta   90.00
_cell.angle_gamma   90.00
#
_symmetry.space_group_name_H-M   'P 1'
#
loop_
_entity.id
_entity.type
_entity.pdbx_description
1 polymer ?
#
loop_
_entity_poly.entity_id
_entity_poly.type
_entity_poly.pdbx_seq_one_letter_code
_entity_poly.pdbx_strand_id
1 'polypeptide(L)'
;MEIPIKTICCIGAGYVGGPTMTVMASKCPHLNFNVVDINEERIASWNNKNLSELPIFEPGLKDLVNKTRNKNLFFSTNIKEAIESADIIFISVNTPTKTKGLGAGKSSDLKWVEASAREVARYSKGYTIVVEKSTLPVRTAEVIQKILYSAEKDSGKEKKSFSVLSNPEFLAEGTAIKDLEYPDRVLIGGENEGAMLALSQIYKAWVAEDKILFTNIWSSELAKLTSNAFLAQRISSINSISAICEVTGADVREVSRAIGKDSRIGSKFLDSGPGFGGSCFKKDILNLVYLA
;
A
#
# COMPACT_ATOMS: atom_id res chain seq x y z
N MET A 1 24.29 -7.45 -10.11
CA MET A 1 24.47 -6.06 -10.58
C MET A 1 23.40 -5.21 -9.88
N GLU A 2 23.80 -4.05 -9.37
CA GLU A 2 22.87 -3.11 -8.75
C GLU A 2 22.00 -2.45 -9.85
N ILE A 3 20.68 -2.44 -9.67
CA ILE A 3 19.75 -1.80 -10.63
C ILE A 3 19.69 -0.33 -10.25
N PRO A 4 20.17 0.59 -11.10
CA PRO A 4 20.17 2.02 -10.78
C PRO A 4 18.73 2.56 -10.85
N ILE A 5 18.28 3.19 -9.78
CA ILE A 5 16.98 3.84 -9.69
C ILE A 5 17.18 5.34 -9.62
N LYS A 6 16.45 6.08 -10.47
CA LYS A 6 16.43 7.55 -10.52
C LYS A 6 15.04 8.13 -10.43
N THR A 7 14.07 7.48 -11.08
CA THR A 7 12.71 7.97 -11.20
C THR A 7 11.70 6.92 -10.78
N ILE A 8 10.79 7.33 -9.92
CA ILE A 8 9.70 6.51 -9.41
C ILE A 8 8.38 7.13 -9.87
N CYS A 9 7.52 6.32 -10.47
CA CYS A 9 6.15 6.67 -10.77
C CYS A 9 5.20 6.01 -9.76
N CYS A 10 4.17 6.73 -9.31
CA CYS A 10 3.08 6.16 -8.55
C CYS A 10 1.76 6.42 -9.26
N ILE A 11 1.08 5.36 -9.68
CA ILE A 11 -0.25 5.43 -10.27
C ILE A 11 -1.28 5.34 -9.13
N GLY A 12 -1.99 6.45 -8.90
CA GLY A 12 -2.94 6.63 -7.82
C GLY A 12 -2.46 7.62 -6.77
N ALA A 13 -3.06 8.82 -6.76
CA ALA A 13 -2.80 9.89 -5.81
C ALA A 13 -3.77 9.87 -4.61
N GLY A 14 -4.22 8.68 -4.21
CA GLY A 14 -5.12 8.45 -3.08
C GLY A 14 -4.37 8.40 -1.74
N TYR A 15 -5.11 7.92 -0.71
CA TYR A 15 -4.67 7.88 0.68
C TYR A 15 -3.37 7.10 0.91
N VAL A 16 -3.09 6.08 0.10
CA VAL A 16 -1.85 5.31 0.18
C VAL A 16 -0.75 5.94 -0.67
N GLY A 17 -1.01 6.20 -1.96
CA GLY A 17 0.01 6.65 -2.91
C GLY A 17 0.57 8.03 -2.59
N GLY A 18 -0.29 9.02 -2.34
CA GLY A 18 0.13 10.39 -2.05
C GLY A 18 1.05 10.51 -0.83
N PRO A 19 0.63 10.09 0.37
CA PRO A 19 1.47 10.12 1.56
C PRO A 19 2.73 9.28 1.44
N THR A 20 2.65 8.06 0.86
CA THR A 20 3.82 7.18 0.68
C THR A 20 4.89 7.86 -0.17
N MET A 21 4.52 8.40 -1.33
CA MET A 21 5.48 9.07 -2.20
C MET A 21 6.01 10.37 -1.59
N THR A 22 5.20 11.07 -0.80
CA THR A 22 5.62 12.28 -0.09
C THR A 22 6.70 11.97 0.95
N VAL A 23 6.52 10.91 1.74
CA VAL A 23 7.54 10.46 2.71
C VAL A 23 8.80 9.98 1.98
N MET A 24 8.67 9.12 0.97
CA MET A 24 9.81 8.65 0.17
C MET A 24 10.60 9.82 -0.44
N ALA A 25 9.92 10.81 -1.03
CA ALA A 25 10.57 11.98 -1.60
C ALA A 25 11.33 12.80 -0.55
N SER A 26 10.79 12.90 0.67
CA SER A 26 11.47 13.57 1.79
C SER A 26 12.72 12.82 2.28
N LYS A 27 12.69 11.48 2.25
CA LYS A 27 13.80 10.63 2.72
C LYS A 27 14.85 10.37 1.63
N CYS A 28 14.46 10.46 0.35
CA CYS A 28 15.32 10.20 -0.80
C CYS A 28 15.35 11.44 -1.75
N PRO A 29 15.97 12.56 -1.34
CA PRO A 29 15.96 13.80 -2.13
C PRO A 29 16.71 13.70 -3.47
N HIS A 30 17.48 12.65 -3.69
CA HIS A 30 18.21 12.36 -4.91
C HIS A 30 17.38 11.62 -5.98
N LEU A 31 16.19 11.12 -5.61
CA LEU A 31 15.25 10.45 -6.52
C LEU A 31 14.12 11.39 -6.92
N ASN A 32 13.58 11.20 -8.13
CA ASN A 32 12.41 11.90 -8.63
C ASN A 32 11.15 11.03 -8.45
N PHE A 33 10.07 11.66 -8.00
CA PHE A 33 8.78 10.99 -7.74
C PHE A 33 7.67 11.67 -8.55
N ASN A 34 7.07 10.92 -9.48
CA ASN A 34 5.93 11.35 -10.28
C ASN A 34 4.68 10.62 -9.80
N VAL A 35 3.78 11.31 -9.15
CA VAL A 35 2.49 10.77 -8.71
C VAL A 35 1.42 11.16 -9.72
N VAL A 36 0.77 10.16 -10.30
CA VAL A 36 -0.24 10.39 -11.34
C VAL A 36 -1.60 9.81 -10.96
N ASP A 37 -2.65 10.53 -11.34
CA ASP A 37 -4.04 10.10 -11.15
C ASP A 37 -4.91 10.61 -12.30
N ILE A 38 -5.93 9.83 -12.66
CA ILE A 38 -6.91 10.24 -13.67
C ILE A 38 -7.88 11.31 -13.17
N ASN A 39 -7.96 11.52 -11.86
CA ASN A 39 -8.84 12.49 -11.23
C ASN A 39 -8.15 13.86 -11.19
N GLU A 40 -8.56 14.74 -12.11
CA GLU A 40 -8.03 16.11 -12.24
C GLU A 40 -8.23 16.95 -10.98
N GLU A 41 -9.38 16.84 -10.31
CA GLU A 41 -9.68 17.59 -9.08
C GLU A 41 -8.74 17.18 -7.94
N ARG A 42 -8.45 15.88 -7.82
CA ARG A 42 -7.51 15.36 -6.83
C ARG A 42 -6.10 15.87 -7.10
N ILE A 43 -5.67 15.85 -8.35
CA ILE A 43 -4.36 16.39 -8.74
C ILE A 43 -4.30 17.91 -8.51
N ALA A 44 -5.35 18.64 -8.84
CA ALA A 44 -5.45 20.07 -8.55
C ALA A 44 -5.34 20.35 -7.03
N SER A 45 -5.99 19.56 -6.19
CA SER A 45 -5.89 19.66 -4.73
C SER A 45 -4.47 19.38 -4.23
N TRP A 46 -3.78 18.35 -4.75
CA TRP A 46 -2.38 18.10 -4.42
C TRP A 46 -1.44 19.26 -4.84
N ASN A 47 -1.77 20.00 -5.91
CA ASN A 47 -1.01 21.12 -6.41
C ASN A 47 -1.46 22.47 -5.84
N ASN A 48 -2.50 22.51 -5.01
CA ASN A 48 -3.00 23.76 -4.44
C ASN A 48 -1.94 24.46 -3.60
N LYS A 49 -1.79 25.78 -3.78
CA LYS A 49 -0.87 26.62 -2.99
C LYS A 49 -1.23 26.64 -1.52
N ASN A 50 -2.54 26.61 -1.22
CA ASN A 50 -3.04 26.46 0.13
C ASN A 50 -2.97 24.99 0.58
N LEU A 51 -1.99 24.67 1.41
CA LEU A 51 -1.81 23.30 1.92
C LEU A 51 -2.94 22.79 2.83
N SER A 52 -3.89 23.66 3.19
CA SER A 52 -5.10 23.22 3.92
C SER A 52 -6.12 22.56 2.99
N GLU A 53 -5.96 22.71 1.67
CA GLU A 53 -6.81 22.13 0.62
C GLU A 53 -6.23 20.82 0.06
N LEU A 54 -5.22 20.24 0.70
CA LEU A 54 -4.73 18.91 0.32
C LEU A 54 -5.87 17.89 0.41
N PRO A 55 -5.95 16.93 -0.54
CA PRO A 55 -7.08 15.99 -0.60
C PRO A 55 -7.08 14.96 0.53
N ILE A 56 -6.04 14.98 1.37
CA ILE A 56 -5.83 14.06 2.48
C ILE A 56 -5.38 14.85 3.69
N PHE A 57 -5.99 14.57 4.82
CA PHE A 57 -5.59 15.12 6.11
C PHE A 57 -4.85 14.06 6.93
N GLU A 58 -3.55 14.31 7.15
CA GLU A 58 -2.71 13.51 8.05
C GLU A 58 -1.75 14.44 8.80
N PRO A 59 -1.54 14.23 10.10
CA PRO A 59 -0.54 14.99 10.85
C PRO A 59 0.85 14.89 10.21
N GLY A 60 1.51 16.03 9.99
CA GLY A 60 2.83 16.11 9.37
C GLY A 60 2.86 16.10 7.83
N LEU A 61 1.77 15.72 7.14
CA LEU A 61 1.75 15.66 5.68
C LEU A 61 2.01 17.01 5.02
N LYS A 62 1.41 18.08 5.53
CA LYS A 62 1.55 19.45 4.98
C LYS A 62 3.02 19.88 4.91
N ASP A 63 3.77 19.64 5.98
CA ASP A 63 5.18 20.03 6.07
C ASP A 63 6.03 19.25 5.08
N LEU A 64 5.78 17.95 4.94
CA LEU A 64 6.48 17.10 3.97
C LEU A 64 6.16 17.51 2.53
N VAL A 65 4.90 17.77 2.19
CA VAL A 65 4.49 18.26 0.87
C VAL A 65 5.17 19.61 0.57
N ASN A 66 5.17 20.55 1.51
CA ASN A 66 5.85 21.83 1.35
C ASN A 66 7.36 21.68 1.11
N LYS A 67 7.98 20.68 1.71
CA LYS A 67 9.40 20.39 1.57
C LYS A 67 9.76 19.77 0.21
N THR A 68 8.89 18.93 -0.35
CA THR A 68 9.20 18.03 -1.47
C THR A 68 8.55 18.42 -2.80
N ARG A 69 7.31 18.94 -2.76
CA ARG A 69 6.53 19.28 -3.95
C ARG A 69 7.25 20.32 -4.83
N ASN A 70 7.24 20.07 -6.14
CA ASN A 70 7.93 20.86 -7.17
C ASN A 70 9.47 20.92 -7.01
N LYS A 71 10.05 20.04 -6.18
CA LYS A 71 11.51 19.82 -6.11
C LYS A 71 11.85 18.46 -6.68
N ASN A 72 11.43 17.41 -5.99
CA ASN A 72 11.58 16.01 -6.42
C ASN A 72 10.29 15.21 -6.31
N LEU A 73 9.15 15.83 -5.97
CA LEU A 73 7.82 15.27 -5.94
C LEU A 73 6.88 16.08 -6.82
N PHE A 74 6.27 15.42 -7.81
CA PHE A 74 5.41 16.06 -8.81
C PHE A 74 4.09 15.32 -8.90
N PHE A 75 2.98 16.07 -9.01
CA PHE A 75 1.63 15.52 -9.17
C PHE A 75 1.07 15.95 -10.52
N SER A 76 0.61 15.00 -11.35
CA SER A 76 0.05 15.30 -12.66
C SER A 76 -0.98 14.27 -13.12
N THR A 77 -1.70 14.60 -14.21
CA THR A 77 -2.57 13.66 -14.93
C THR A 77 -1.86 13.00 -16.11
N ASN A 78 -0.58 13.30 -16.35
CA ASN A 78 0.19 12.81 -17.48
C ASN A 78 0.78 11.42 -17.20
N ILE A 79 -0.09 10.41 -17.21
CA ILE A 79 0.25 9.01 -16.89
C ILE A 79 1.31 8.47 -17.86
N LYS A 80 1.18 8.75 -19.14
CA LYS A 80 2.10 8.26 -20.18
C LYS A 80 3.54 8.69 -19.91
N GLU A 81 3.79 9.97 -19.76
CA GLU A 81 5.14 10.51 -19.55
C GLU A 81 5.77 10.01 -18.24
N ALA A 82 4.96 9.93 -17.18
CA ALA A 82 5.41 9.43 -15.88
C ALA A 82 5.83 7.94 -15.96
N ILE A 83 5.10 7.10 -16.70
CA ILE A 83 5.44 5.69 -16.93
C ILE A 83 6.69 5.57 -17.80
N GLU A 84 6.77 6.33 -18.90
CA GLU A 84 7.90 6.26 -19.85
C GLU A 84 9.25 6.59 -19.21
N SER A 85 9.25 7.42 -18.16
CA SER A 85 10.47 7.90 -17.47
C SER A 85 10.82 7.09 -16.21
N ALA A 86 9.98 6.13 -15.81
CA ALA A 86 10.12 5.48 -14.50
C ALA A 86 10.97 4.20 -14.54
N ASP A 87 11.86 4.04 -13.56
CA ASP A 87 12.57 2.80 -13.26
C ASP A 87 11.72 1.88 -12.37
N ILE A 88 10.96 2.49 -11.43
CA ILE A 88 10.00 1.78 -10.56
C ILE A 88 8.62 2.41 -10.71
N ILE A 89 7.60 1.57 -10.83
CA ILE A 89 6.20 2.01 -10.90
C ILE A 89 5.40 1.38 -9.77
N PHE A 90 4.87 2.19 -8.86
CA PHE A 90 3.94 1.76 -7.83
C PHE A 90 2.50 1.82 -8.35
N ILE A 91 1.77 0.73 -8.21
CA ILE A 91 0.32 0.68 -8.45
C ILE A 91 -0.37 0.84 -7.08
N SER A 92 -0.97 2.02 -6.87
CA SER A 92 -1.60 2.43 -5.61
C SER A 92 -3.04 2.90 -5.84
N VAL A 93 -3.78 2.14 -6.63
CA VAL A 93 -5.15 2.45 -7.03
C VAL A 93 -6.19 1.80 -6.11
N ASN A 94 -7.41 2.29 -6.17
CA ASN A 94 -8.51 1.81 -5.34
C ASN A 94 -8.95 0.39 -5.75
N THR A 95 -9.24 -0.45 -4.74
CA THR A 95 -9.70 -1.84 -4.91
C THR A 95 -11.02 -2.05 -4.17
N PRO A 96 -12.14 -1.48 -4.67
CA PRO A 96 -13.43 -1.61 -4.00
C PRO A 96 -13.93 -3.05 -4.04
N THR A 97 -14.85 -3.40 -3.15
CA THR A 97 -15.53 -4.69 -3.22
C THR A 97 -16.41 -4.75 -4.47
N LYS A 98 -16.39 -5.86 -5.19
CA LYS A 98 -17.25 -6.11 -6.36
C LYS A 98 -18.72 -5.96 -5.99
N THR A 99 -19.47 -5.27 -6.85
CA THR A 99 -20.92 -5.10 -6.68
C THR A 99 -21.74 -6.06 -7.55
N LYS A 100 -21.14 -6.68 -8.57
CA LYS A 100 -21.80 -7.59 -9.53
C LYS A 100 -20.91 -8.76 -9.91
N GLY A 101 -21.53 -9.84 -10.38
CA GLY A 101 -20.86 -11.04 -10.88
C GLY A 101 -20.30 -11.94 -9.79
N LEU A 102 -19.46 -12.90 -10.19
CA LEU A 102 -18.85 -13.86 -9.27
C LEU A 102 -18.00 -13.12 -8.22
N GLY A 103 -18.22 -13.44 -6.94
CA GLY A 103 -17.57 -12.78 -5.81
C GLY A 103 -18.17 -11.43 -5.41
N ALA A 104 -19.35 -11.06 -5.94
CA ALA A 104 -20.05 -9.83 -5.52
C ALA A 104 -20.28 -9.81 -4.00
N GLY A 105 -20.03 -8.64 -3.38
CA GLY A 105 -20.12 -8.43 -1.95
C GLY A 105 -18.95 -9.01 -1.12
N LYS A 106 -18.00 -9.74 -1.73
CA LYS A 106 -16.86 -10.38 -1.05
C LYS A 106 -15.52 -10.05 -1.69
N SER A 107 -15.36 -10.31 -2.99
CA SER A 107 -14.05 -10.13 -3.65
C SER A 107 -13.77 -8.67 -4.03
N SER A 108 -12.50 -8.31 -4.15
CA SER A 108 -12.08 -7.01 -4.67
C SER A 108 -12.29 -6.89 -6.18
N ASP A 109 -12.69 -5.70 -6.64
CA ASP A 109 -12.71 -5.34 -8.06
C ASP A 109 -11.31 -4.88 -8.49
N LEU A 110 -10.68 -5.64 -9.36
CA LEU A 110 -9.32 -5.41 -9.83
C LEU A 110 -9.25 -4.54 -11.08
N LYS A 111 -10.37 -4.03 -11.58
CA LYS A 111 -10.43 -3.28 -12.86
C LYS A 111 -9.41 -2.14 -12.95
N TRP A 112 -9.18 -1.41 -11.85
CA TRP A 112 -8.23 -0.30 -11.85
C TRP A 112 -6.78 -0.78 -11.79
N VAL A 113 -6.51 -1.89 -11.11
CA VAL A 113 -5.20 -2.55 -11.08
C VAL A 113 -4.85 -3.07 -12.47
N GLU A 114 -5.78 -3.78 -13.11
CA GLU A 114 -5.60 -4.27 -14.49
C GLU A 114 -5.43 -3.13 -15.50
N ALA A 115 -6.23 -2.05 -15.37
CA ALA A 115 -6.09 -0.87 -16.23
C ALA A 115 -4.70 -0.25 -16.06
N SER A 116 -4.24 -0.06 -14.82
CA SER A 116 -2.89 0.45 -14.54
C SER A 116 -1.80 -0.45 -15.10
N ALA A 117 -1.92 -1.78 -14.93
CA ALA A 117 -0.97 -2.73 -15.49
C ALA A 117 -0.91 -2.67 -17.03
N ARG A 118 -2.06 -2.46 -17.71
CA ARG A 118 -2.11 -2.27 -19.17
C ARG A 118 -1.45 -0.96 -19.62
N GLU A 119 -1.63 0.14 -18.87
CA GLU A 119 -0.93 1.40 -19.14
C GLU A 119 0.59 1.24 -18.96
N VAL A 120 1.02 0.55 -17.89
CA VAL A 120 2.44 0.19 -17.69
C VAL A 120 2.95 -0.64 -18.86
N ALA A 121 2.25 -1.71 -19.23
CA ALA A 121 2.60 -2.57 -20.37
C ALA A 121 2.75 -1.76 -21.69
N ARG A 122 1.89 -0.78 -21.88
CA ARG A 122 1.85 0.05 -23.10
C ARG A 122 3.00 1.04 -23.17
N TYR A 123 3.28 1.76 -22.07
CA TYR A 123 4.16 2.93 -22.11
C TYR A 123 5.54 2.73 -21.50
N SER A 124 5.79 1.68 -20.71
CA SER A 124 7.13 1.41 -20.15
C SER A 124 8.17 1.19 -21.26
N LYS A 125 9.40 1.55 -20.95
CA LYS A 125 10.57 1.41 -21.81
C LYS A 125 11.66 0.61 -21.08
N GLY A 126 12.24 -0.40 -21.78
CA GLY A 126 13.31 -1.20 -21.22
C GLY A 126 12.87 -2.06 -20.03
N TYR A 127 13.71 -2.13 -19.00
CA TYR A 127 13.41 -2.87 -17.77
C TYR A 127 12.73 -1.96 -16.73
N THR A 128 11.63 -2.45 -16.18
CA THR A 128 10.83 -1.70 -15.20
C THR A 128 10.43 -2.59 -14.02
N ILE A 129 10.62 -2.11 -12.80
CA ILE A 129 10.11 -2.77 -11.60
C ILE A 129 8.70 -2.26 -11.33
N VAL A 130 7.73 -3.17 -11.26
CA VAL A 130 6.32 -2.85 -10.98
C VAL A 130 5.97 -3.32 -9.58
N VAL A 131 5.55 -2.41 -8.73
CA VAL A 131 5.27 -2.64 -7.31
C VAL A 131 3.78 -2.50 -7.04
N GLU A 132 3.12 -3.58 -6.66
CA GLU A 132 1.77 -3.48 -6.12
C GLU A 132 1.81 -2.96 -4.68
N LYS A 133 1.17 -1.81 -4.46
CA LYS A 133 1.08 -1.16 -3.15
C LYS A 133 -0.32 -1.26 -2.56
N SER A 134 -1.33 -1.37 -3.40
CA SER A 134 -2.72 -1.55 -2.98
C SER A 134 -2.90 -2.84 -2.18
N THR A 135 -3.85 -2.85 -1.24
CA THR A 135 -4.28 -4.10 -0.58
C THR A 135 -5.09 -4.94 -1.55
N LEU A 136 -4.57 -6.09 -1.90
CA LEU A 136 -5.06 -6.93 -2.99
C LEU A 136 -5.30 -8.37 -2.52
N PRO A 137 -6.24 -9.11 -3.15
CA PRO A 137 -6.35 -10.56 -2.98
C PRO A 137 -5.06 -11.27 -3.35
N VAL A 138 -4.78 -12.39 -2.71
CA VAL A 138 -3.66 -13.26 -3.09
C VAL A 138 -3.77 -13.67 -4.57
N ARG A 139 -2.63 -13.67 -5.29
CA ARG A 139 -2.48 -13.90 -6.73
C ARG A 139 -2.86 -12.71 -7.64
N THR A 140 -3.05 -11.52 -7.11
CA THR A 140 -3.22 -10.33 -7.96
C THR A 140 -1.94 -10.00 -8.72
N ALA A 141 -0.77 -10.18 -8.09
CA ALA A 141 0.52 -10.04 -8.76
C ALA A 141 0.63 -10.94 -10.01
N GLU A 142 0.07 -12.15 -9.97
CA GLU A 142 0.02 -13.05 -11.13
C GLU A 142 -0.80 -12.46 -12.30
N VAL A 143 -1.89 -11.75 -12.00
CA VAL A 143 -2.69 -11.06 -13.01
C VAL A 143 -1.87 -9.92 -13.65
N ILE A 144 -1.18 -9.13 -12.83
CA ILE A 144 -0.28 -8.08 -13.31
C ILE A 144 0.83 -8.70 -14.19
N GLN A 145 1.50 -9.74 -13.71
CA GLN A 145 2.54 -10.45 -14.46
C GLN A 145 2.06 -10.93 -15.81
N LYS A 146 0.86 -11.55 -15.91
CA LYS A 146 0.29 -12.01 -17.17
C LYS A 146 0.07 -10.89 -18.17
N ILE A 147 -0.42 -9.72 -17.71
CA ILE A 147 -0.62 -8.54 -18.56
C ILE A 147 0.72 -8.04 -19.09
N LEU A 148 1.72 -7.88 -18.21
CA LEU A 148 3.05 -7.38 -18.54
C LEU A 148 3.82 -8.35 -19.47
N TYR A 149 3.75 -9.65 -19.21
CA TYR A 149 4.39 -10.68 -20.00
C TYR A 149 3.87 -10.76 -21.45
N SER A 150 2.57 -10.50 -21.65
CA SER A 150 2.03 -10.37 -22.99
C SER A 150 2.68 -9.21 -23.75
N ALA A 151 2.91 -8.08 -23.08
CA ALA A 151 3.57 -6.93 -23.69
C ALA A 151 5.08 -7.14 -23.96
N GLU A 152 5.76 -7.95 -23.16
CA GLU A 152 7.16 -8.36 -23.41
C GLU A 152 7.29 -9.09 -24.74
N LYS A 153 6.36 -10.03 -25.02
CA LYS A 153 6.34 -10.80 -26.27
C LYS A 153 6.05 -9.94 -27.49
N ASP A 154 5.20 -8.94 -27.34
CA ASP A 154 4.73 -8.10 -28.45
C ASP A 154 5.63 -6.87 -28.70
N SER A 155 6.67 -6.66 -27.88
CA SER A 155 7.48 -5.42 -27.90
C SER A 155 8.40 -5.25 -29.12
N GLY A 156 8.53 -6.24 -29.97
CA GLY A 156 9.30 -6.13 -31.24
C GLY A 156 10.77 -5.75 -31.01
N LYS A 157 11.21 -4.61 -31.58
CA LYS A 157 12.59 -4.12 -31.46
C LYS A 157 12.91 -3.47 -30.11
N GLU A 158 11.91 -2.93 -29.41
CA GLU A 158 12.07 -2.37 -28.06
C GLU A 158 11.84 -3.48 -27.04
N LYS A 159 12.91 -4.11 -26.58
CA LYS A 159 12.81 -5.15 -25.54
C LYS A 159 12.35 -4.53 -24.22
N LYS A 160 11.08 -4.77 -23.87
CA LYS A 160 10.55 -4.50 -22.53
C LYS A 160 10.77 -5.72 -21.64
N SER A 161 11.02 -5.49 -20.36
CA SER A 161 11.05 -6.56 -19.35
C SER A 161 10.61 -6.02 -18.01
N PHE A 162 10.01 -6.87 -17.19
CA PHE A 162 9.37 -6.46 -15.95
C PHE A 162 9.73 -7.39 -14.79
N SER A 163 9.81 -6.83 -13.59
CA SER A 163 9.74 -7.58 -12.35
C SER A 163 8.58 -7.06 -11.51
N VAL A 164 7.71 -7.95 -11.06
CA VAL A 164 6.57 -7.59 -10.22
C VAL A 164 6.90 -7.88 -8.77
N LEU A 165 6.69 -6.90 -7.91
CA LEU A 165 6.87 -6.99 -6.46
C LEU A 165 5.56 -6.67 -5.73
N SER A 166 5.36 -7.28 -4.58
CA SER A 166 4.34 -6.91 -3.62
C SER A 166 4.99 -6.13 -2.47
N ASN A 167 4.47 -4.93 -2.18
CA ASN A 167 4.93 -4.09 -1.08
C ASN A 167 3.71 -3.46 -0.40
N PRO A 168 2.92 -4.26 0.35
CA PRO A 168 1.71 -3.80 0.98
C PRO A 168 2.00 -2.74 2.04
N GLU A 169 1.03 -1.84 2.26
CA GLU A 169 1.08 -0.85 3.31
C GLU A 169 0.46 -1.38 4.62
N PHE A 170 0.91 -0.85 5.76
CA PHE A 170 0.38 -1.15 7.08
C PHE A 170 0.01 0.13 7.83
N LEU A 171 -0.59 1.08 7.12
CA LEU A 171 -0.95 2.40 7.63
C LEU A 171 -2.25 2.35 8.43
N ALA A 172 -2.36 3.23 9.42
CA ALA A 172 -3.62 3.56 10.07
C ALA A 172 -4.01 5.02 9.79
N GLU A 173 -5.31 5.26 9.59
CA GLU A 173 -5.83 6.61 9.42
C GLU A 173 -5.55 7.45 10.67
N GLY A 174 -5.05 8.69 10.47
CA GLY A 174 -4.63 9.58 11.54
C GLY A 174 -3.17 9.41 12.00
N THR A 175 -2.49 8.34 11.58
CA THR A 175 -1.06 8.11 11.90
C THR A 175 -0.24 7.73 10.67
N ALA A 176 -0.78 7.84 9.47
CA ALA A 176 -0.16 7.32 8.26
C ALA A 176 1.26 7.87 8.01
N ILE A 177 1.51 9.15 8.26
CA ILE A 177 2.85 9.72 8.11
C ILE A 177 3.82 9.13 9.13
N LYS A 178 3.41 9.01 10.39
CA LYS A 178 4.23 8.39 11.44
C LYS A 178 4.52 6.93 11.12
N ASP A 179 3.53 6.18 10.64
CA ASP A 179 3.66 4.77 10.29
C ASP A 179 4.61 4.57 9.08
N LEU A 180 4.64 5.52 8.14
CA LEU A 180 5.57 5.53 7.01
C LEU A 180 6.99 5.93 7.42
N GLU A 181 7.15 6.90 8.33
CA GLU A 181 8.46 7.34 8.78
C GLU A 181 9.11 6.36 9.77
N TYR A 182 8.30 5.70 10.59
CA TYR A 182 8.74 4.76 11.63
C TYR A 182 7.97 3.45 11.56
N PRO A 183 8.08 2.71 10.44
CA PRO A 183 7.34 1.47 10.28
C PRO A 183 7.81 0.40 11.27
N ASP A 184 6.86 -0.40 11.76
CA ASP A 184 7.19 -1.61 12.51
C ASP A 184 7.91 -2.60 11.59
N ARG A 185 7.52 -2.65 10.32
CA ARG A 185 8.11 -3.46 9.25
C ARG A 185 7.83 -2.91 7.86
N VAL A 186 8.70 -3.22 6.92
CA VAL A 186 8.49 -3.08 5.47
C VAL A 186 8.53 -4.48 4.87
N LEU A 187 7.48 -4.87 4.16
CA LEU A 187 7.39 -6.19 3.52
C LEU A 187 7.61 -6.04 2.02
N ILE A 188 8.52 -6.82 1.48
CA ILE A 188 8.85 -6.86 0.04
C ILE A 188 8.75 -8.31 -0.43
N GLY A 189 7.72 -8.61 -1.20
CA GLY A 189 7.50 -9.92 -1.80
C GLY A 189 7.87 -9.92 -3.27
N GLY A 190 8.58 -10.95 -3.72
CA GLY A 190 8.96 -11.06 -5.13
C GLY A 190 9.73 -12.32 -5.45
N GLU A 191 10.01 -12.51 -6.75
CA GLU A 191 10.81 -13.62 -7.27
C GLU A 191 12.20 -13.14 -7.76
N ASN A 192 12.32 -11.87 -8.15
CA ASN A 192 13.56 -11.28 -8.64
C ASN A 192 14.31 -10.61 -7.49
N GLU A 193 15.38 -11.24 -7.02
CA GLU A 193 16.20 -10.73 -5.92
C GLU A 193 16.79 -9.34 -6.20
N GLY A 194 17.22 -9.07 -7.43
CA GLY A 194 17.77 -7.77 -7.82
C GLY A 194 16.74 -6.66 -7.69
N ALA A 195 15.50 -6.90 -8.13
CA ALA A 195 14.40 -5.95 -7.98
C ALA A 195 14.01 -5.73 -6.52
N MET A 196 13.96 -6.81 -5.71
CA MET A 196 13.67 -6.73 -4.29
C MET A 196 14.76 -5.91 -3.56
N LEU A 197 16.02 -6.14 -3.87
CA LEU A 197 17.14 -5.38 -3.33
C LEU A 197 17.08 -3.91 -3.76
N ALA A 198 16.78 -3.60 -5.02
CA ALA A 198 16.63 -2.22 -5.49
C ALA A 198 15.53 -1.46 -4.73
N LEU A 199 14.38 -2.08 -4.50
CA LEU A 199 13.32 -1.49 -3.68
C LEU A 199 13.74 -1.34 -2.21
N SER A 200 14.44 -2.32 -1.65
CA SER A 200 14.91 -2.26 -0.26
C SER A 200 15.92 -1.13 -0.02
N GLN A 201 16.79 -0.83 -0.99
CA GLN A 201 17.76 0.26 -0.89
C GLN A 201 17.07 1.62 -0.71
N ILE A 202 15.90 1.83 -1.34
CA ILE A 202 15.11 3.04 -1.15
C ILE A 202 14.65 3.13 0.31
N TYR A 203 14.08 2.07 0.86
CA TYR A 203 13.61 2.04 2.26
C TYR A 203 14.75 2.16 3.27
N LYS A 204 15.93 1.61 3.00
CA LYS A 204 17.11 1.72 3.86
C LYS A 204 17.56 3.16 4.13
N ALA A 205 17.10 4.13 3.35
CA ALA A 205 17.36 5.55 3.62
C ALA A 205 16.81 6.02 4.98
N TRP A 206 15.81 5.33 5.55
CA TRP A 206 15.20 5.70 6.83
C TRP A 206 14.68 4.51 7.67
N VAL A 207 14.68 3.30 7.14
CA VAL A 207 14.22 2.09 7.82
C VAL A 207 15.41 1.19 8.11
N ALA A 208 15.53 0.73 9.35
CA ALA A 208 16.57 -0.21 9.74
C ALA A 208 16.43 -1.56 8.99
N GLU A 209 17.54 -2.18 8.65
CA GLU A 209 17.57 -3.36 7.77
C GLU A 209 16.79 -4.55 8.34
N ASP A 210 16.84 -4.76 9.65
CA ASP A 210 16.12 -5.81 10.38
C ASP A 210 14.60 -5.68 10.31
N LYS A 211 14.09 -4.51 9.94
CA LYS A 211 12.67 -4.25 9.71
C LYS A 211 12.23 -4.47 8.27
N ILE A 212 13.15 -4.71 7.33
CA ILE A 212 12.84 -4.98 5.93
C ILE A 212 12.79 -6.48 5.73
N LEU A 213 11.60 -7.02 5.48
CA LEU A 213 11.35 -8.44 5.37
C LEU A 213 11.14 -8.85 3.90
N PHE A 214 11.92 -9.81 3.45
CA PHE A 214 11.77 -10.41 2.13
C PHE A 214 10.93 -11.68 2.20
N THR A 215 9.99 -11.84 1.28
CA THR A 215 9.13 -13.02 1.16
C THR A 215 8.91 -13.38 -0.31
N ASN A 216 8.29 -14.54 -0.57
CA ASN A 216 7.66 -14.73 -1.87
C ASN A 216 6.46 -13.78 -2.02
N ILE A 217 6.05 -13.54 -3.26
CA ILE A 217 5.04 -12.54 -3.58
C ILE A 217 3.68 -12.82 -2.94
N TRP A 218 3.25 -14.09 -2.93
CA TRP A 218 1.94 -14.49 -2.38
C TRP A 218 1.89 -14.43 -0.86
N SER A 219 2.99 -14.74 -0.18
CA SER A 219 3.10 -14.56 1.27
C SER A 219 2.99 -13.08 1.65
N SER A 220 3.56 -12.17 0.84
CA SER A 220 3.43 -10.73 1.03
C SER A 220 1.97 -10.28 0.91
N GLU A 221 1.29 -10.67 -0.16
CA GLU A 221 -0.13 -10.35 -0.37
C GLU A 221 -1.00 -10.88 0.77
N LEU A 222 -0.80 -12.15 1.15
CA LEU A 222 -1.58 -12.78 2.23
C LEU A 222 -1.31 -12.15 3.58
N ALA A 223 -0.06 -11.78 3.88
CA ALA A 223 0.32 -11.21 5.18
C ALA A 223 -0.45 -9.92 5.50
N LYS A 224 -0.74 -9.08 4.49
CA LYS A 224 -1.53 -7.86 4.69
C LYS A 224 -2.97 -8.17 5.10
N LEU A 225 -3.64 -9.05 4.36
CA LEU A 225 -5.02 -9.46 4.65
C LEU A 225 -5.12 -10.13 6.01
N THR A 226 -4.18 -11.02 6.31
CA THR A 226 -4.10 -11.73 7.58
C THR A 226 -3.89 -10.76 8.74
N SER A 227 -2.99 -9.78 8.62
CA SER A 227 -2.78 -8.76 9.64
C SER A 227 -4.07 -8.03 10.01
N ASN A 228 -4.83 -7.59 9.00
CA ASN A 228 -6.10 -6.89 9.24
C ASN A 228 -7.15 -7.81 9.87
N ALA A 229 -7.20 -9.09 9.48
CA ALA A 229 -8.10 -10.07 10.09
C ALA A 229 -7.76 -10.33 11.57
N PHE A 230 -6.49 -10.46 11.93
CA PHE A 230 -6.05 -10.61 13.31
C PHE A 230 -6.36 -9.40 14.17
N LEU A 231 -6.19 -8.17 13.64
CA LEU A 231 -6.56 -6.95 14.36
C LEU A 231 -8.08 -6.89 14.62
N ALA A 232 -8.89 -7.20 13.62
CA ALA A 232 -10.34 -7.26 13.75
C ALA A 232 -10.78 -8.36 14.74
N GLN A 233 -10.13 -9.53 14.72
CA GLN A 233 -10.38 -10.63 15.67
C GLN A 233 -10.13 -10.20 17.10
N ARG A 234 -9.07 -9.44 17.39
CA ARG A 234 -8.78 -8.93 18.74
C ARG A 234 -9.91 -8.06 19.27
N ILE A 235 -10.43 -7.13 18.46
CA ILE A 235 -11.59 -6.32 18.81
C ILE A 235 -12.82 -7.19 19.08
N SER A 236 -13.10 -8.15 18.20
CA SER A 236 -14.23 -9.07 18.40
C SER A 236 -14.07 -9.92 19.67
N SER A 237 -12.86 -10.36 19.96
CA SER A 237 -12.57 -11.16 21.16
C SER A 237 -12.81 -10.37 22.46
N ILE A 238 -12.28 -9.14 22.54
CA ILE A 238 -12.49 -8.31 23.75
C ILE A 238 -13.95 -7.90 23.92
N ASN A 239 -14.69 -7.69 22.82
CA ASN A 239 -16.13 -7.46 22.86
C ASN A 239 -16.89 -8.67 23.40
N SER A 240 -16.51 -9.89 23.06
CA SER A 240 -17.10 -11.10 23.65
C SER A 240 -16.80 -11.21 25.15
N ILE A 241 -15.61 -10.81 25.58
CA ILE A 241 -15.25 -10.75 27.01
C ILE A 241 -16.03 -9.66 27.74
N SER A 242 -16.33 -8.50 27.10
CA SER A 242 -17.13 -7.44 27.73
C SER A 242 -18.53 -7.93 28.13
N ALA A 243 -19.16 -8.79 27.32
CA ALA A 243 -20.44 -9.39 27.66
C ALA A 243 -20.36 -10.31 28.90
N ILE A 244 -19.24 -11.01 29.09
CA ILE A 244 -18.99 -11.79 30.31
C ILE A 244 -18.79 -10.87 31.50
N CYS A 245 -18.10 -9.75 31.35
CA CYS A 245 -17.88 -8.76 32.39
C CYS A 245 -19.23 -8.20 32.90
N GLU A 246 -20.18 -7.93 32.01
CA GLU A 246 -21.52 -7.43 32.39
C GLU A 246 -22.27 -8.37 33.32
N VAL A 247 -22.15 -9.69 33.14
CA VAL A 247 -22.86 -10.67 34.01
C VAL A 247 -22.08 -11.04 35.26
N THR A 248 -20.76 -10.83 35.30
CA THR A 248 -19.90 -11.20 36.42
C THR A 248 -19.58 -10.01 37.36
N GLY A 249 -19.87 -8.77 36.92
CA GLY A 249 -19.48 -7.55 37.65
C GLY A 249 -18.01 -7.17 37.46
N ALA A 250 -17.28 -7.79 36.52
CA ALA A 250 -15.91 -7.41 36.18
C ALA A 250 -15.91 -6.15 35.30
N ASP A 251 -14.81 -5.38 35.33
CA ASP A 251 -14.58 -4.25 34.43
C ASP A 251 -13.71 -4.70 33.23
N VAL A 252 -14.26 -4.61 32.02
CA VAL A 252 -13.56 -5.01 30.81
C VAL A 252 -12.26 -4.21 30.57
N ARG A 253 -12.17 -2.96 31.03
CA ARG A 253 -10.95 -2.15 30.89
C ARG A 253 -9.84 -2.67 31.81
N GLU A 254 -10.21 -3.13 33.02
CA GLU A 254 -9.24 -3.75 33.92
C GLU A 254 -8.76 -5.09 33.36
N VAL A 255 -9.67 -5.91 32.86
CA VAL A 255 -9.35 -7.19 32.18
C VAL A 255 -8.43 -6.94 30.99
N SER A 256 -8.79 -6.01 30.10
CA SER A 256 -8.00 -5.62 28.92
C SER A 256 -6.59 -5.14 29.31
N ARG A 257 -6.49 -4.27 30.33
CA ARG A 257 -5.22 -3.79 30.84
C ARG A 257 -4.37 -4.92 31.43
N ALA A 258 -4.98 -5.84 32.16
CA ALA A 258 -4.27 -6.96 32.79
C ALA A 258 -3.72 -7.93 31.75
N ILE A 259 -4.56 -8.41 30.81
CA ILE A 259 -4.12 -9.34 29.76
C ILE A 259 -3.15 -8.68 28.78
N GLY A 260 -3.30 -7.38 28.53
CA GLY A 260 -2.41 -6.61 27.65
C GLY A 260 -0.99 -6.43 28.17
N LYS A 261 -0.73 -6.72 29.47
CA LYS A 261 0.61 -6.75 30.06
C LYS A 261 1.39 -8.03 29.71
N ASP A 262 0.71 -9.11 29.32
CA ASP A 262 1.39 -10.29 28.77
C ASP A 262 1.97 -9.96 27.40
N SER A 263 3.30 -10.07 27.26
CA SER A 263 4.01 -9.75 26.02
C SER A 263 3.57 -10.61 24.82
N ARG A 264 3.03 -11.81 25.05
CA ARG A 264 2.48 -12.70 24.02
C ARG A 264 1.15 -12.18 23.47
N ILE A 265 0.42 -11.39 24.27
CA ILE A 265 -0.85 -10.77 23.88
C ILE A 265 -0.61 -9.33 23.41
N GLY A 266 0.00 -8.48 24.24
CA GLY A 266 0.20 -7.06 23.99
C GLY A 266 -1.09 -6.23 24.15
N SER A 267 -0.97 -4.94 24.38
CA SER A 267 -2.08 -4.06 24.77
C SER A 267 -2.89 -3.49 23.61
N LYS A 268 -2.38 -3.55 22.36
CA LYS A 268 -3.05 -2.91 21.21
C LYS A 268 -4.30 -3.69 20.78
N PHE A 269 -5.36 -2.99 20.33
CA PHE A 269 -6.62 -3.55 19.83
C PHE A 269 -7.40 -4.40 20.86
N LEU A 270 -7.35 -4.00 22.12
CA LEU A 270 -8.11 -4.62 23.23
C LEU A 270 -9.15 -3.68 23.86
N ASP A 271 -9.50 -2.59 23.18
CA ASP A 271 -10.57 -1.69 23.63
C ASP A 271 -11.92 -2.22 23.15
N SER A 272 -12.83 -2.47 24.09
CA SER A 272 -14.20 -2.89 23.77
C SER A 272 -15.01 -1.68 23.26
N GLY A 273 -15.94 -1.94 22.34
CA GLY A 273 -16.77 -0.92 21.72
C GLY A 273 -17.81 -1.53 20.80
N PRO A 274 -18.49 -0.73 19.94
CA PRO A 274 -19.54 -1.25 19.06
C PRO A 274 -19.04 -2.22 17.96
N GLY A 275 -17.74 -2.46 17.87
CA GLY A 275 -17.09 -3.33 16.89
C GLY A 275 -15.93 -2.65 16.20
N PHE A 276 -15.37 -3.29 15.17
CA PHE A 276 -14.39 -2.66 14.31
C PHE A 276 -15.07 -1.86 13.19
N GLY A 277 -14.48 -0.72 12.82
CA GLY A 277 -14.96 0.16 11.76
C GLY A 277 -13.96 0.28 10.60
N GLY A 278 -14.21 1.29 9.77
CA GLY A 278 -13.39 1.59 8.60
C GLY A 278 -13.66 0.68 7.40
N SER A 279 -13.18 1.09 6.23
CA SER A 279 -13.41 0.39 4.97
C SER A 279 -12.51 -0.85 4.81
N CYS A 280 -11.36 -0.90 5.49
CA CYS A 280 -10.33 -1.90 5.24
C CYS A 280 -10.63 -3.26 5.89
N PHE A 281 -10.91 -3.31 7.19
CA PHE A 281 -11.09 -4.58 7.91
C PHE A 281 -12.20 -5.44 7.30
N LYS A 282 -13.39 -4.85 7.08
CA LYS A 282 -14.52 -5.56 6.49
C LYS A 282 -14.19 -6.12 5.10
N LYS A 283 -13.58 -5.29 4.25
CA LYS A 283 -13.20 -5.69 2.89
C LYS A 283 -12.19 -6.84 2.90
N ASP A 284 -11.17 -6.74 3.72
CA ASP A 284 -10.07 -7.71 3.74
C ASP A 284 -10.50 -9.06 4.35
N ILE A 285 -11.35 -9.04 5.38
CA ILE A 285 -11.97 -10.26 5.94
C ILE A 285 -12.84 -10.94 4.88
N LEU A 286 -13.68 -10.17 4.17
CA LEU A 286 -14.53 -10.73 3.11
C LEU A 286 -13.70 -11.33 1.96
N ASN A 287 -12.56 -10.71 1.62
CA ASN A 287 -11.63 -11.30 0.67
C ASN A 287 -11.06 -12.63 1.14
N LEU A 288 -10.64 -12.74 2.41
CA LEU A 288 -10.15 -14.01 2.98
C LEU A 288 -11.25 -15.10 2.95
N VAL A 289 -12.47 -14.75 3.34
CA VAL A 289 -13.63 -15.69 3.28
C VAL A 289 -13.93 -16.13 1.84
N TYR A 290 -13.69 -15.28 0.86
CA TYR A 290 -13.89 -15.63 -0.56
C TYR A 290 -12.79 -16.54 -1.10
N LEU A 291 -11.56 -16.44 -0.56
CA LEU A 291 -10.42 -17.27 -0.95
C LEU A 291 -10.45 -18.68 -0.33
N ALA A 292 -11.06 -18.82 0.86
CA ALA A 292 -11.25 -20.10 1.56
C ALA A 292 -12.36 -20.95 0.95
#